data_910899b8058acd2b2b44e61f8d628a9d
#
_entry.id   910899b8058acd2b2b44e61f8d628a9d
#
_cell.length_a   1.000
_cell.length_b   1.000
_cell.length_c   1.000
_cell.angle_alpha   90.00
_cell.angle_beta   90.00
_cell.angle_gamma   90.00
#
_symmetry.space_group_name_H-M   'P 1'
#
loop_
_entity.id
_entity.type
_entity.pdbx_description
1 polymer ?
#
loop_
_entity_poly.entity_id
_entity_poly.type
_entity_poly.pdbx_seq_one_letter_code
_entity_poly.pdbx_strand_id
1 'polypeptide(L)'
;EDVGWNANKLVLGKHSGRAAFKARLEELGITLENQAALNLAFTRFKELADKKHEIFDEDLQALMSDVQPAERELRYSFAGLEALSKTGSKPRADIQLLIDGESQQASAEGDGPVDAAFKAVETLVNSGAMLLLYSVNAITSGTDSQGEVQVRLEKDGVIVNGNGADTDIIVASVKAYLDALNLLAAGVLKAHPQRGV
;
A
#
# COMPACT_ATOMS: atom_id res chain seq x y z
N GLU A 1 -20.81 8.14 -34.14
CA GLU A 1 -19.90 6.97 -34.16
C GLU A 1 -18.67 7.32 -33.32
N ASP A 2 -18.80 7.13 -32.03
CA ASP A 2 -17.69 7.34 -31.11
C ASP A 2 -16.77 6.12 -31.13
N VAL A 3 -15.67 6.24 -31.83
CA VAL A 3 -14.52 5.35 -31.69
C VAL A 3 -13.82 5.75 -30.41
N GLY A 4 -14.24 5.13 -29.30
CA GLY A 4 -13.51 5.21 -28.04
C GLY A 4 -12.06 4.77 -28.25
N TRP A 5 -11.14 5.72 -28.20
CA TRP A 5 -9.73 5.44 -28.07
C TRP A 5 -9.52 4.78 -26.72
N ASN A 6 -9.54 3.46 -26.70
CA ASN A 6 -8.85 2.73 -25.65
C ASN A 6 -7.40 3.20 -25.70
N ALA A 7 -7.02 4.07 -24.79
CA ALA A 7 -5.62 4.34 -24.54
C ALA A 7 -4.95 2.96 -24.38
N ASN A 8 -4.09 2.61 -25.33
CA ASN A 8 -3.28 1.41 -25.23
C ASN A 8 -2.49 1.52 -23.94
N LYS A 9 -3.00 0.90 -22.88
CA LYS A 9 -2.22 0.66 -21.68
C LYS A 9 -1.06 -0.21 -22.13
N LEU A 10 0.12 0.39 -22.24
CA LEU A 10 1.32 -0.32 -22.59
C LEU A 10 1.60 -1.32 -21.48
N VAL A 11 1.29 -2.57 -21.75
CA VAL A 11 1.52 -3.66 -20.79
C VAL A 11 2.98 -4.04 -20.87
N LEU A 12 3.67 -3.96 -19.73
CA LEU A 12 5.03 -4.47 -19.58
C LEU A 12 5.00 -5.94 -19.16
N GLY A 13 6.05 -6.68 -19.51
CA GLY A 13 6.15 -8.10 -19.18
C GLY A 13 7.58 -8.57 -18.97
N LYS A 14 7.75 -9.88 -18.83
CA LYS A 14 9.04 -10.53 -18.56
C LYS A 14 10.15 -10.12 -19.55
N HIS A 15 9.81 -9.89 -20.80
CA HIS A 15 10.77 -9.54 -21.87
C HIS A 15 10.99 -8.04 -22.03
N SER A 16 10.29 -7.19 -21.27
CA SER A 16 10.48 -5.75 -21.32
C SER A 16 11.85 -5.36 -20.78
N GLY A 17 12.55 -4.52 -21.55
CA GLY A 17 13.88 -4.05 -21.21
C GLY A 17 13.85 -2.86 -20.25
N ARG A 18 15.03 -2.49 -19.73
CA ARG A 18 15.21 -1.37 -18.81
C ARG A 18 14.75 -0.04 -19.39
N ALA A 19 15.01 0.19 -20.67
CA ALA A 19 14.61 1.44 -21.34
C ALA A 19 13.08 1.58 -21.41
N ALA A 20 12.35 0.49 -21.74
CA ALA A 20 10.90 0.48 -21.75
C ALA A 20 10.31 0.69 -20.36
N PHE A 21 10.89 0.05 -19.34
CA PHE A 21 10.51 0.23 -17.94
C PHE A 21 10.69 1.69 -17.50
N LYS A 22 11.86 2.27 -17.74
CA LYS A 22 12.15 3.68 -17.42
C LYS A 22 11.19 4.63 -18.13
N ALA A 23 10.98 4.45 -19.44
CA ALA A 23 10.06 5.28 -20.22
C ALA A 23 8.64 5.23 -19.65
N ARG A 24 8.17 4.05 -19.24
CA ARG A 24 6.84 3.93 -18.63
C ARG A 24 6.72 4.62 -17.30
N LEU A 25 7.76 4.53 -16.45
CA LEU A 25 7.80 5.28 -15.19
C LEU A 25 7.72 6.79 -15.44
N GLU A 26 8.45 7.30 -16.42
CA GLU A 26 8.43 8.72 -16.79
C GLU A 26 7.03 9.15 -17.29
N GLU A 27 6.37 8.33 -18.09
CA GLU A 27 4.98 8.57 -18.53
C GLU A 27 3.98 8.61 -17.37
N LEU A 28 4.22 7.81 -16.33
CA LEU A 28 3.44 7.81 -15.09
C LEU A 28 3.81 8.95 -14.13
N GLY A 29 4.76 9.81 -14.51
CA GLY A 29 5.23 10.91 -13.69
C GLY A 29 6.14 10.49 -12.51
N ILE A 30 6.66 9.27 -12.54
CA ILE A 30 7.54 8.73 -11.52
C ILE A 30 8.98 9.01 -11.91
N THR A 31 9.67 9.82 -11.10
CA THR A 31 11.09 10.15 -11.29
C THR A 31 11.92 9.46 -10.21
N LEU A 32 12.99 8.79 -10.63
CA LEU A 32 13.95 8.15 -9.73
C LEU A 32 15.16 9.06 -9.53
N GLU A 33 15.62 9.17 -8.29
CA GLU A 33 16.67 10.13 -7.91
C GLU A 33 18.03 9.83 -8.54
N ASN A 34 18.33 8.54 -8.78
CA ASN A 34 19.63 8.12 -9.29
C ASN A 34 19.58 6.75 -10.00
N GLN A 35 20.70 6.38 -10.61
CA GLN A 35 20.85 5.12 -11.33
C GLN A 35 20.72 3.89 -10.41
N ALA A 36 21.14 3.99 -9.15
CA ALA A 36 21.04 2.90 -8.19
C ALA A 36 19.56 2.59 -7.86
N ALA A 37 18.74 3.63 -7.68
CA ALA A 37 17.30 3.50 -7.48
C ALA A 37 16.62 2.85 -8.70
N LEU A 38 17.01 3.25 -9.92
CA LEU A 38 16.51 2.64 -11.15
C LEU A 38 16.89 1.16 -11.25
N ASN A 39 18.12 0.80 -10.91
CA ASN A 39 18.58 -0.59 -10.93
C ASN A 39 17.81 -1.45 -9.93
N LEU A 40 17.58 -0.96 -8.73
CA LEU A 40 16.79 -1.66 -7.71
C LEU A 40 15.33 -1.82 -8.15
N ALA A 41 14.72 -0.77 -8.66
CA ALA A 41 13.36 -0.79 -9.18
C ALA A 41 13.22 -1.80 -10.34
N PHE A 42 14.17 -1.80 -11.26
CA PHE A 42 14.17 -2.74 -12.37
C PHE A 42 14.34 -4.20 -11.94
N THR A 43 15.18 -4.47 -10.94
CA THR A 43 15.32 -5.81 -10.35
C THR A 43 13.98 -6.27 -9.76
N ARG A 44 13.31 -5.45 -8.97
CA ARG A 44 11.99 -5.74 -8.41
C ARG A 44 10.92 -5.93 -9.48
N PHE A 45 10.97 -5.12 -10.53
CA PHE A 45 10.10 -5.29 -11.69
C PHE A 45 10.28 -6.67 -12.35
N LYS A 46 11.51 -7.13 -12.53
CA LYS A 46 11.79 -8.47 -13.09
C LYS A 46 11.27 -9.60 -12.20
N GLU A 47 11.46 -9.50 -10.90
CA GLU A 47 10.92 -10.46 -9.93
C GLU A 47 9.38 -10.53 -10.00
N LEU A 48 8.72 -9.38 -10.15
CA LEU A 48 7.27 -9.32 -10.31
C LEU A 48 6.83 -9.92 -11.65
N ALA A 49 7.53 -9.61 -12.74
CA ALA A 49 7.25 -10.10 -14.08
C ALA A 49 7.47 -11.63 -14.21
N ASP A 50 8.30 -12.22 -13.39
CA ASP A 50 8.46 -13.68 -13.31
C ASP A 50 7.24 -14.37 -12.65
N LYS A 51 6.54 -13.65 -11.79
CA LYS A 51 5.35 -14.16 -11.08
C LYS A 51 4.04 -13.81 -11.78
N LYS A 52 4.03 -12.73 -12.55
CA LYS A 52 2.84 -12.18 -13.19
C LYS A 52 3.14 -11.91 -14.67
N HIS A 53 2.33 -12.48 -15.57
CA HIS A 53 2.58 -12.37 -17.02
C HIS A 53 2.49 -10.95 -17.57
N GLU A 54 1.56 -10.15 -17.05
CA GLU A 54 1.31 -8.79 -17.48
C GLU A 54 1.43 -7.84 -16.28
N ILE A 55 2.21 -6.78 -16.44
CA ILE A 55 2.43 -5.75 -15.44
C ILE A 55 1.67 -4.51 -15.88
N PHE A 56 0.71 -4.09 -15.09
CA PHE A 56 -0.08 -2.89 -15.31
C PHE A 56 0.51 -1.67 -14.59
N ASP A 57 0.01 -0.49 -14.91
CA ASP A 57 0.47 0.76 -14.33
C ASP A 57 0.32 0.79 -12.81
N GLU A 58 -0.76 0.20 -12.30
CA GLU A 58 -1.04 0.05 -10.87
C GLU A 58 0.03 -0.81 -10.17
N ASP A 59 0.52 -1.84 -10.85
CA ASP A 59 1.60 -2.68 -10.33
C ASP A 59 2.92 -1.92 -10.26
N LEU A 60 3.20 -1.07 -11.26
CA LEU A 60 4.40 -0.23 -11.26
C LEU A 60 4.36 0.82 -10.15
N GLN A 61 3.23 1.48 -9.96
CA GLN A 61 3.06 2.45 -8.88
C GLN A 61 3.25 1.80 -7.51
N ALA A 62 2.66 0.63 -7.30
CA ALA A 62 2.80 -0.13 -6.07
C ALA A 62 4.26 -0.59 -5.84
N LEU A 63 4.94 -1.08 -6.89
CA LEU A 63 6.34 -1.46 -6.84
C LEU A 63 7.23 -0.27 -6.45
N MET A 64 6.96 0.91 -7.00
CA MET A 64 7.75 2.10 -6.73
C MET A 64 7.60 2.60 -5.30
N SER A 65 6.44 2.41 -4.67
CA SER A 65 6.25 2.72 -3.26
C SER A 65 7.13 1.85 -2.35
N ASP A 66 7.41 0.60 -2.75
CA ASP A 66 8.28 -0.31 -2.02
C ASP A 66 9.78 0.00 -2.20
N VAL A 67 10.14 0.58 -3.35
CA VAL A 67 11.56 0.82 -3.73
C VAL A 67 12.10 2.14 -3.19
N GLN A 68 11.24 3.10 -2.91
CA GLN A 68 11.66 4.37 -2.31
C GLN A 68 11.70 4.24 -0.78
N PRO A 69 12.84 3.86 -0.16
CA PRO A 69 12.98 3.93 1.27
C PRO A 69 13.09 5.41 1.64
N ALA A 70 11.98 5.99 2.02
CA ALA A 70 12.04 7.31 2.58
C ALA A 70 12.56 7.21 4.02
N GLU A 71 13.54 8.03 4.40
CA GLU A 71 13.59 8.58 5.73
C GLU A 71 12.32 9.43 5.87
N ARG A 72 11.20 8.73 6.13
CA ARG A 72 9.89 9.36 6.23
C ARG A 72 9.69 9.81 7.67
N GLU A 73 9.38 11.07 7.85
CA GLU A 73 8.68 11.45 9.06
C GLU A 73 7.36 10.67 9.08
N LEU A 74 7.24 9.76 10.04
CA LEU A 74 6.03 8.97 10.22
C LEU A 74 4.96 9.87 10.84
N ARG A 75 4.00 10.26 10.04
CA ARG A 75 2.83 11.00 10.52
C ARG A 75 1.96 10.13 11.42
N TYR A 76 1.83 8.86 11.08
CA TYR A 76 1.00 7.89 11.78
C TYR A 76 1.86 6.75 12.32
N SER A 77 1.81 6.52 13.63
CA SER A 77 2.52 5.43 14.28
C SER A 77 1.58 4.60 15.12
N PHE A 78 1.78 3.29 15.10
CA PHE A 78 1.04 2.35 15.93
C PHE A 78 1.45 2.49 17.40
N ALA A 79 0.47 2.58 18.30
CA ALA A 79 0.70 2.64 19.75
C ALA A 79 0.04 1.48 20.50
N GLY A 80 -1.16 1.06 20.08
CA GLY A 80 -1.84 -0.05 20.74
C GLY A 80 -3.10 -0.49 20.01
N LEU A 81 -3.50 -1.74 20.25
CA LEU A 81 -4.71 -2.34 19.68
C LEU A 81 -5.30 -3.31 20.69
N GLU A 82 -6.60 -3.21 20.87
CA GLU A 82 -7.42 -4.24 21.49
C GLU A 82 -8.48 -4.67 20.47
N ALA A 83 -8.50 -5.95 20.12
CA ALA A 83 -9.48 -6.49 19.19
C ALA A 83 -10.32 -7.56 19.90
N LEU A 84 -11.62 -7.40 19.86
CA LEU A 84 -12.59 -8.30 20.46
C LEU A 84 -13.42 -8.96 19.36
N SER A 85 -13.38 -10.29 19.33
CA SER A 85 -14.21 -11.08 18.45
C SER A 85 -14.94 -12.14 19.26
N LYS A 86 -16.26 -12.14 19.20
CA LYS A 86 -17.13 -13.11 19.88
C LYS A 86 -18.18 -13.63 18.90
N THR A 87 -18.37 -14.94 18.91
CA THR A 87 -19.41 -15.56 18.07
C THR A 87 -20.79 -14.96 18.39
N GLY A 88 -21.51 -14.54 17.33
CA GLY A 88 -22.83 -13.93 17.47
C GLY A 88 -22.83 -12.41 17.76
N SER A 89 -21.68 -11.79 17.83
CA SER A 89 -21.55 -10.33 17.96
C SER A 89 -20.64 -9.77 16.85
N LYS A 90 -20.82 -8.50 16.50
CA LYS A 90 -19.88 -7.84 15.59
C LYS A 90 -18.52 -7.68 16.27
N PRO A 91 -17.43 -8.02 15.57
CA PRO A 91 -16.09 -7.70 16.02
C PRO A 91 -15.90 -6.20 16.26
N ARG A 92 -15.16 -5.87 17.31
CA ARG A 92 -14.81 -4.50 17.70
C ARG A 92 -13.30 -4.38 17.83
N ALA A 93 -12.78 -3.25 17.41
CA ALA A 93 -11.39 -2.87 17.66
C ALA A 93 -11.31 -1.49 18.31
N ASP A 94 -10.45 -1.39 19.31
CA ASP A 94 -10.04 -0.16 19.97
C ASP A 94 -8.59 0.09 19.58
N ILE A 95 -8.32 1.17 18.86
CA ILE A 95 -7.00 1.51 18.33
C ILE A 95 -6.42 2.74 19.03
N GLN A 96 -5.12 2.69 19.29
CA GLN A 96 -4.36 3.84 19.76
C GLN A 96 -3.24 4.13 18.75
N LEU A 97 -3.19 5.35 18.26
CA LEU A 97 -2.19 5.84 17.32
C LEU A 97 -1.48 7.07 17.88
N LEU A 98 -0.26 7.28 17.44
CA LEU A 98 0.40 8.59 17.50
C LEU A 98 0.19 9.26 16.13
N ILE A 99 -0.45 10.41 16.12
CA ILE A 99 -0.65 11.24 14.94
C ILE A 99 0.09 12.54 15.15
N ASP A 100 1.08 12.80 14.30
CA ASP A 100 2.01 13.94 14.47
C ASP A 100 2.60 14.01 15.91
N GLY A 101 2.85 12.85 16.51
CA GLY A 101 3.40 12.71 17.88
C GLY A 101 2.38 12.77 19.01
N GLU A 102 1.11 13.04 18.74
CA GLU A 102 0.04 13.10 19.73
C GLU A 102 -0.75 11.78 19.78
N SER A 103 -1.00 11.28 20.98
CA SER A 103 -1.77 10.06 21.18
C SER A 103 -3.26 10.29 20.97
N GLN A 104 -3.86 9.51 20.08
CA GLN A 104 -5.28 9.50 19.79
C GLN A 104 -5.85 8.10 19.82
N GLN A 105 -7.10 7.96 20.21
CA GLN A 105 -7.80 6.68 20.33
C GLN A 105 -9.13 6.72 19.61
N ALA A 106 -9.51 5.59 19.01
CA ALA A 106 -10.84 5.38 18.45
C ALA A 106 -11.25 3.93 18.53
N SER A 107 -12.55 3.69 18.47
CA SER A 107 -13.16 2.38 18.45
C SER A 107 -14.06 2.27 17.24
N ALA A 108 -14.11 1.07 16.64
CA ALA A 108 -15.06 0.77 15.58
C ALA A 108 -15.47 -0.71 15.60
N GLU A 109 -16.62 -0.97 15.02
CA GLU A 109 -17.10 -2.32 14.73
C GLU A 109 -16.92 -2.63 13.24
N GLY A 110 -16.76 -3.89 12.90
CA GLY A 110 -16.60 -4.35 11.53
C GLY A 110 -17.14 -5.76 11.32
N ASP A 111 -17.03 -6.26 10.10
CA ASP A 111 -17.46 -7.60 9.74
C ASP A 111 -16.46 -8.68 10.22
N GLY A 112 -15.21 -8.27 10.46
CA GLY A 112 -14.15 -9.07 11.07
C GLY A 112 -13.23 -8.18 11.91
N PRO A 113 -12.29 -8.77 12.69
CA PRO A 113 -11.39 -8.00 13.54
C PRO A 113 -10.48 -7.05 12.76
N VAL A 114 -10.02 -7.45 11.57
CA VAL A 114 -9.20 -6.57 10.70
C VAL A 114 -10.03 -5.42 10.14
N ASP A 115 -11.25 -5.70 9.66
CA ASP A 115 -12.17 -4.66 9.19
C ASP A 115 -12.52 -3.66 10.31
N ALA A 116 -12.78 -4.14 11.51
CA ALA A 116 -12.99 -3.29 12.68
C ALA A 116 -11.77 -2.40 12.98
N ALA A 117 -10.56 -2.97 12.92
CA ALA A 117 -9.32 -2.23 13.14
C ALA A 117 -9.09 -1.15 12.08
N PHE A 118 -9.29 -1.46 10.79
CA PHE A 118 -9.16 -0.48 9.71
C PHE A 118 -10.19 0.65 9.82
N LYS A 119 -11.42 0.33 10.19
CA LYS A 119 -12.46 1.35 10.45
C LYS A 119 -12.12 2.24 11.64
N ALA A 120 -11.53 1.67 12.70
CA ALA A 120 -11.06 2.46 13.83
C ALA A 120 -9.91 3.41 13.45
N VAL A 121 -8.95 2.95 12.62
CA VAL A 121 -7.90 3.82 12.06
C VAL A 121 -8.52 4.95 11.24
N GLU A 122 -9.46 4.64 10.35
CA GLU A 122 -10.10 5.65 9.50
C GLU A 122 -10.95 6.66 10.30
N THR A 123 -11.49 6.27 11.45
CA THR A 123 -12.15 7.20 12.36
C THR A 123 -11.22 8.32 12.82
N LEU A 124 -9.93 8.01 13.02
CA LEU A 124 -8.90 8.99 13.42
C LEU A 124 -8.28 9.73 12.24
N VAL A 125 -7.95 9.00 11.17
CA VAL A 125 -7.17 9.52 10.04
C VAL A 125 -8.05 10.18 8.99
N ASN A 126 -9.24 9.62 8.75
CA ASN A 126 -10.19 10.05 7.71
C ASN A 126 -9.49 10.27 6.35
N SER A 127 -8.74 9.27 5.91
CA SER A 127 -7.86 9.40 4.74
C SER A 127 -8.62 9.57 3.43
N GLY A 128 -9.81 8.98 3.33
CA GLY A 128 -10.55 8.86 2.08
C GLY A 128 -9.92 7.87 1.10
N ALA A 129 -8.93 7.08 1.52
CA ALA A 129 -8.31 6.07 0.70
C ALA A 129 -9.19 4.83 0.53
N MET A 130 -9.06 4.20 -0.64
CA MET A 130 -9.75 2.95 -0.96
C MET A 130 -8.78 1.78 -0.81
N LEU A 131 -9.19 0.72 -0.12
CA LEU A 131 -8.44 -0.53 -0.03
C LEU A 131 -8.64 -1.35 -1.31
N LEU A 132 -7.57 -1.55 -2.07
CA LEU A 132 -7.59 -2.33 -3.32
C LEU A 132 -7.14 -3.77 -3.12
N LEU A 133 -6.23 -4.02 -2.17
CA LEU A 133 -5.67 -5.34 -1.90
C LEU A 133 -5.35 -5.47 -0.43
N TYR A 134 -5.68 -6.63 0.12
CA TYR A 134 -5.23 -7.12 1.41
C TYR A 134 -4.67 -8.52 1.23
N SER A 135 -3.41 -8.72 1.55
CA SER A 135 -2.70 -9.99 1.38
C SER A 135 -1.95 -10.36 2.64
N VAL A 136 -2.05 -11.62 3.03
CA VAL A 136 -1.36 -12.19 4.19
C VAL A 136 -0.48 -13.33 3.75
N ASN A 137 0.79 -13.29 4.13
CA ASN A 137 1.77 -14.35 3.88
C ASN A 137 2.45 -14.75 5.19
N ALA A 138 2.63 -16.04 5.42
CA ALA A 138 3.45 -16.53 6.51
C ALA A 138 4.94 -16.43 6.13
N ILE A 139 5.75 -15.82 6.99
CA ILE A 139 7.21 -15.74 6.80
C ILE A 139 7.89 -17.00 7.36
N THR A 140 7.40 -17.50 8.48
CA THR A 140 7.94 -18.66 9.17
C THR A 140 6.84 -19.69 9.46
N SER A 141 7.22 -20.92 9.76
CA SER A 141 6.29 -21.98 10.16
C SER A 141 6.26 -22.13 11.68
N GLY A 142 5.11 -22.49 12.22
CA GLY A 142 4.89 -22.69 13.66
C GLY A 142 3.80 -21.78 14.22
N THR A 143 3.46 -21.96 15.48
CA THR A 143 2.41 -21.18 16.16
C THR A 143 2.88 -19.78 16.57
N ASP A 144 4.17 -19.57 16.61
CA ASP A 144 4.86 -18.30 16.88
C ASP A 144 5.40 -17.62 15.60
N SER A 145 4.93 -18.08 14.44
CA SER A 145 5.35 -17.53 13.15
C SER A 145 4.89 -16.08 12.97
N GLN A 146 5.76 -15.25 12.39
CA GLN A 146 5.37 -13.93 11.95
C GLN A 146 4.52 -14.04 10.67
N GLY A 147 3.43 -13.27 10.64
CA GLY A 147 2.67 -13.00 9.43
C GLY A 147 3.14 -11.69 8.81
N GLU A 148 3.32 -11.70 7.50
CA GLU A 148 3.54 -10.49 6.71
C GLU A 148 2.24 -10.09 6.04
N VAL A 149 1.86 -8.83 6.21
CA VAL A 149 0.67 -8.26 5.58
C VAL A 149 1.08 -7.19 4.59
N GLN A 150 0.50 -7.25 3.42
CA GLN A 150 0.57 -6.19 2.42
C GLN A 150 -0.82 -5.63 2.18
N VAL A 151 -0.94 -4.30 2.21
CA VAL A 151 -2.14 -3.58 1.80
C VAL A 151 -1.82 -2.67 0.62
N ARG A 152 -2.77 -2.53 -0.28
CA ARG A 152 -2.71 -1.58 -1.38
C ARG A 152 -3.84 -0.58 -1.21
N LEU A 153 -3.48 0.69 -1.11
CA LEU A 153 -4.42 1.80 -1.01
C LEU A 153 -4.35 2.70 -2.23
N GLU A 154 -5.50 3.24 -2.61
CA GLU A 154 -5.62 4.28 -3.63
C GLU A 154 -6.28 5.52 -3.04
N LYS A 155 -5.72 6.69 -3.37
CA LYS A 155 -6.34 7.98 -3.12
C LYS A 155 -5.98 8.95 -4.24
N ASP A 156 -7.00 9.58 -4.84
CA ASP A 156 -6.83 10.59 -5.90
C ASP A 156 -5.94 10.12 -7.06
N GLY A 157 -6.08 8.85 -7.47
CA GLY A 157 -5.30 8.22 -8.52
C GLY A 157 -3.89 7.79 -8.11
N VAL A 158 -3.49 7.99 -6.87
CA VAL A 158 -2.21 7.53 -6.32
C VAL A 158 -2.40 6.18 -5.64
N ILE A 159 -1.63 5.19 -6.04
CA ILE A 159 -1.65 3.83 -5.51
C ILE A 159 -0.34 3.56 -4.77
N VAL A 160 -0.46 3.07 -3.54
CA VAL A 160 0.67 2.73 -2.69
C VAL A 160 0.52 1.33 -2.09
N ASN A 161 1.64 0.66 -1.84
CA ASN A 161 1.70 -0.56 -1.05
C ASN A 161 2.26 -0.25 0.33
N GLY A 162 1.56 -0.68 1.37
CA GLY A 162 2.04 -0.70 2.74
C GLY A 162 2.34 -2.12 3.19
N ASN A 163 3.37 -2.28 3.99
CA ASN A 163 3.82 -3.56 4.52
C ASN A 163 3.90 -3.52 6.04
N GLY A 164 3.54 -4.62 6.67
CA GLY A 164 3.64 -4.80 8.11
C GLY A 164 3.86 -6.25 8.47
N ALA A 165 4.61 -6.49 9.53
CA ALA A 165 4.87 -7.82 10.05
C ALA A 165 4.73 -7.85 11.57
N ASP A 166 4.09 -8.90 12.07
CA ASP A 166 3.92 -9.16 13.49
C ASP A 166 3.51 -10.62 13.69
N THR A 167 3.67 -11.15 14.89
CA THR A 167 3.10 -12.46 15.28
C THR A 167 1.59 -12.39 15.39
N ASP A 168 1.03 -11.23 15.76
CA ASP A 168 -0.40 -10.93 15.71
C ASP A 168 -0.75 -10.37 14.34
N ILE A 169 -1.57 -11.11 13.59
CA ILE A 169 -1.93 -10.74 12.23
C ILE A 169 -2.78 -9.47 12.17
N ILE A 170 -3.53 -9.15 13.21
CA ILE A 170 -4.33 -7.93 13.27
C ILE A 170 -3.41 -6.73 13.45
N VAL A 171 -2.40 -6.85 14.32
CA VAL A 171 -1.36 -5.83 14.50
C VAL A 171 -0.55 -5.66 13.22
N ALA A 172 -0.12 -6.74 12.56
CA ALA A 172 0.57 -6.69 11.27
C ALA A 172 -0.27 -5.96 10.21
N SER A 173 -1.57 -6.21 10.18
CA SER A 173 -2.52 -5.56 9.27
C SER A 173 -2.61 -4.06 9.50
N VAL A 174 -2.72 -3.63 10.77
CA VAL A 174 -2.74 -2.20 11.11
C VAL A 174 -1.41 -1.53 10.76
N LYS A 175 -0.28 -2.17 11.04
CA LYS A 175 1.04 -1.65 10.66
C LYS A 175 1.17 -1.47 9.14
N ALA A 176 0.71 -2.44 8.35
CA ALA A 176 0.69 -2.35 6.89
C ALA A 176 -0.20 -1.19 6.39
N TYR A 177 -1.36 -1.03 6.99
CA TYR A 177 -2.31 0.05 6.65
C TYR A 177 -1.71 1.42 6.97
N LEU A 178 -1.10 1.59 8.14
CA LEU A 178 -0.42 2.83 8.53
C LEU A 178 0.78 3.14 7.64
N ASP A 179 1.54 2.12 7.23
CA ASP A 179 2.66 2.29 6.29
C ASP A 179 2.18 2.87 4.96
N ALA A 180 1.08 2.33 4.41
CA ALA A 180 0.46 2.86 3.21
C ALA A 180 -0.07 4.29 3.40
N LEU A 181 -0.72 4.59 4.53
CA LEU A 181 -1.19 5.94 4.84
C LEU A 181 -0.04 6.95 4.97
N ASN A 182 1.08 6.55 5.56
CA ASN A 182 2.27 7.39 5.63
C ASN A 182 2.86 7.67 4.24
N LEU A 183 2.83 6.69 3.33
CA LEU A 183 3.22 6.88 1.93
C LEU A 183 2.33 7.90 1.22
N LEU A 184 1.02 7.81 1.39
CA LEU A 184 0.07 8.79 0.84
C LEU A 184 0.28 10.18 1.43
N ALA A 185 0.50 10.29 2.74
CA ALA A 185 0.72 11.56 3.42
C ALA A 185 2.04 12.23 3.00
N ALA A 186 3.08 11.45 2.75
CA ALA A 186 4.38 11.95 2.29
C ALA A 186 4.36 12.42 0.82
N GLY A 187 3.32 12.09 0.04
CA GLY A 187 3.23 12.42 -1.38
C GLY A 187 4.34 11.76 -2.21
N VAL A 188 4.76 10.56 -1.84
CA VAL A 188 5.87 9.80 -2.46
C VAL A 188 5.61 9.54 -3.95
N LEU A 189 4.36 9.36 -4.34
CA LEU A 189 3.93 9.26 -5.73
C LEU A 189 2.96 10.40 -6.02
N LYS A 190 3.37 11.35 -6.83
CA LYS A 190 2.47 12.43 -7.28
C LYS A 190 1.52 11.86 -8.34
N ALA A 191 0.22 12.06 -8.14
CA ALA A 191 -0.75 11.85 -9.20
C ALA A 191 -0.37 12.72 -10.41
N HIS A 192 -0.41 12.14 -11.60
CA HIS A 192 -0.25 12.92 -12.82
C HIS A 192 -1.36 13.97 -12.86
N PRO A 193 -1.08 15.27 -12.98
CA PRO A 193 -2.13 16.22 -13.23
C PRO A 193 -2.78 15.82 -14.54
N GLN A 194 -4.06 15.47 -14.51
CA GLN A 194 -4.84 15.36 -15.72
C GLN A 194 -4.70 16.70 -16.42
N ARG A 195 -4.08 16.71 -17.59
CA ARG A 195 -4.11 17.86 -18.46
C ARG A 195 -5.58 18.07 -18.80
N GLY A 196 -6.21 18.97 -18.08
CA GLY A 196 -7.47 19.55 -18.50
C GLY A 196 -7.24 20.19 -19.86
N VAL A 197 -8.07 19.84 -20.79
CA VAL A 197 -8.24 20.52 -22.08
C VAL A 197 -8.78 21.92 -21.84
#